data_e50e0cf4a9d5d164a8412d3bfd22eb52
#
_entry.id   e50e0cf4a9d5d164a8412d3bfd22eb52
#
_cell.length_a   1.000
_cell.length_b   1.000
_cell.length_c   1.000
_cell.angle_alpha   90.00
_cell.angle_beta   90.00
_cell.angle_gamma   90.00
#
_symmetry.space_group_name_H-M   'P 1'
#
loop_
_entity.id
_entity.type
_entity.pdbx_description
1 polymer ?
#
loop_
_entity_poly.entity_id
_entity_poly.type
_entity_poly.pdbx_seq_one_letter_code
_entity_poly.pdbx_strand_id
1 'polypeptide(L)'
;MNRARTFNPATALGQVVELFSSKGYSETSMEDIVKTTGVSRYGLYGTFGNKRELFEQALEQYAEGMGKRSFLRLLEPGASLDHIRTIFTERVADMCGDGERKGCLFIHTAMELAPQDEELRGVLQRFMKRMIKAFAIGLDSAKGRGEISEDVDVDSAGELLTSTMFGLVVLGRTGFPRETLDGIVESTLGSLQREGK
;
A
#
# COMPACT_ATOMS: atom_id res chain seq x y z
N MET A 1 -41.89 7.81 11.02
CA MET A 1 -41.08 7.72 9.78
C MET A 1 -39.64 8.02 10.17
N ASN A 2 -38.79 6.99 10.29
CA ASN A 2 -37.40 7.13 10.69
C ASN A 2 -36.60 7.52 9.45
N ARG A 3 -36.17 8.77 9.36
CA ARG A 3 -35.34 9.30 8.28
C ARG A 3 -34.01 8.56 8.36
N ALA A 4 -33.78 7.60 7.46
CA ALA A 4 -32.47 7.00 7.29
C ALA A 4 -31.46 8.14 7.09
N ARG A 5 -30.54 8.36 8.04
CA ARG A 5 -29.43 9.31 7.86
C ARG A 5 -28.64 8.83 6.65
N THR A 6 -28.70 9.60 5.59
CA THR A 6 -27.93 9.37 4.36
C THR A 6 -26.45 9.58 4.75
N PHE A 7 -25.71 8.51 4.94
CA PHE A 7 -24.25 8.58 5.11
C PHE A 7 -23.57 8.60 3.73
N ASN A 8 -22.34 9.08 3.67
CA ASN A 8 -21.53 9.03 2.46
C ASN A 8 -20.81 7.66 2.40
N PRO A 9 -21.13 6.78 1.44
CA PRO A 9 -20.51 5.45 1.33
C PRO A 9 -18.99 5.51 1.15
N ALA A 10 -18.48 6.46 0.36
CA ALA A 10 -17.03 6.58 0.14
C ALA A 10 -16.27 6.96 1.41
N THR A 11 -16.84 7.85 2.23
CA THR A 11 -16.26 8.22 3.54
C THR A 11 -16.28 7.04 4.50
N ALA A 12 -17.41 6.32 4.58
CA ALA A 12 -17.52 5.15 5.44
C ALA A 12 -16.54 4.04 5.00
N LEU A 13 -16.42 3.79 3.71
CA LEU A 13 -15.48 2.81 3.19
C LEU A 13 -14.02 3.21 3.47
N GLY A 14 -13.67 4.49 3.40
CA GLY A 14 -12.34 4.98 3.80
C GLY A 14 -12.02 4.70 5.27
N GLN A 15 -12.99 4.90 6.18
CA GLN A 15 -12.83 4.57 7.60
C GLN A 15 -12.69 3.06 7.81
N VAL A 16 -13.39 2.25 7.03
CA VAL A 16 -13.27 0.77 7.06
C VAL A 16 -11.90 0.32 6.56
N VAL A 17 -11.36 0.94 5.51
CA VAL A 17 -10.00 0.71 5.04
C VAL A 17 -8.98 0.94 6.16
N GLU A 18 -9.08 2.05 6.88
CA GLU A 18 -8.19 2.37 8.00
C GLU A 18 -8.31 1.34 9.13
N LEU A 19 -9.53 0.94 9.46
CA LEU A 19 -9.79 -0.06 10.50
C LEU A 19 -9.19 -1.42 10.15
N PHE A 20 -9.44 -1.94 8.95
CA PHE A 20 -8.85 -3.18 8.50
C PHE A 20 -7.32 -3.11 8.33
N SER A 21 -6.78 -1.95 7.96
CA SER A 21 -5.34 -1.74 7.87
C SER A 21 -4.65 -1.78 9.24
N SER A 22 -5.34 -1.38 10.31
CA SER A 22 -4.78 -1.38 11.67
C SER A 22 -4.94 -2.73 12.37
N LYS A 23 -6.12 -3.37 12.27
CA LYS A 23 -6.50 -4.59 13.01
C LYS A 23 -6.41 -5.89 12.20
N GLY A 24 -6.51 -5.82 10.87
CA GLY A 24 -6.72 -6.99 10.02
C GLY A 24 -8.20 -7.38 9.90
N TYR A 25 -8.47 -8.41 9.11
CA TYR A 25 -9.84 -8.88 8.86
C TYR A 25 -10.43 -9.62 10.05
N SER A 26 -9.68 -10.58 10.61
CA SER A 26 -10.19 -11.49 11.65
C SER A 26 -10.55 -10.75 12.93
N GLU A 27 -9.68 -9.83 13.36
CA GLU A 27 -9.83 -9.06 14.60
C GLU A 27 -10.83 -7.89 14.48
N THR A 28 -11.32 -7.58 13.28
CA THR A 28 -12.31 -6.52 13.08
C THR A 28 -13.71 -7.09 13.12
N SER A 29 -14.52 -6.71 14.10
CA SER A 29 -15.93 -7.07 14.18
C SER A 29 -16.84 -6.10 13.43
N MET A 30 -18.09 -6.51 13.13
CA MET A 30 -19.10 -5.59 12.59
C MET A 30 -19.48 -4.49 13.60
N GLU A 31 -19.34 -4.75 14.89
CA GLU A 31 -19.51 -3.76 15.95
C GLU A 31 -18.43 -2.68 15.89
N ASP A 32 -17.17 -3.05 15.67
CA ASP A 32 -16.08 -2.10 15.45
C ASP A 32 -16.36 -1.21 14.24
N ILE A 33 -16.82 -1.81 13.14
CA ILE A 33 -17.14 -1.07 11.91
C ILE A 33 -18.28 -0.07 12.15
N VAL A 34 -19.36 -0.48 12.84
CA VAL A 34 -20.47 0.40 13.22
C VAL A 34 -19.97 1.54 14.09
N LYS A 35 -19.13 1.25 15.10
CA LYS A 35 -18.56 2.25 16.01
C LYS A 35 -17.67 3.25 15.27
N THR A 36 -16.83 2.77 14.36
CA THR A 36 -15.88 3.61 13.62
C THR A 36 -16.59 4.50 12.60
N THR A 37 -17.56 3.95 11.86
CA THR A 37 -18.25 4.67 10.77
C THR A 37 -19.45 5.50 11.25
N GLY A 38 -19.99 5.18 12.42
CA GLY A 38 -21.26 5.73 12.90
C GLY A 38 -22.48 5.30 12.08
N VAL A 39 -22.30 4.36 11.14
CA VAL A 39 -23.37 3.85 10.27
C VAL A 39 -24.04 2.65 10.95
N SER A 40 -25.36 2.60 10.91
CA SER A 40 -26.08 1.47 11.49
C SER A 40 -25.73 0.14 10.76
N ARG A 41 -25.78 -0.97 11.48
CA ARG A 41 -25.54 -2.31 10.91
C ARG A 41 -26.41 -2.57 9.66
N TYR A 42 -27.68 -2.16 9.72
CA TYR A 42 -28.62 -2.27 8.59
C TYR A 42 -28.14 -1.43 7.38
N GLY A 43 -27.66 -0.21 7.62
CA GLY A 43 -27.12 0.65 6.56
C GLY A 43 -25.86 0.08 5.91
N LEU A 44 -24.96 -0.51 6.71
CA LEU A 44 -23.76 -1.16 6.20
C LEU A 44 -24.10 -2.37 5.33
N TYR A 45 -24.92 -3.28 5.83
CA TYR A 45 -25.36 -4.47 5.07
C TYR A 45 -26.11 -4.10 3.79
N GLY A 46 -26.97 -3.07 3.85
CA GLY A 46 -27.74 -2.62 2.68
C GLY A 46 -26.91 -1.93 1.61
N THR A 47 -25.72 -1.40 1.99
CA THR A 47 -24.85 -0.66 1.04
C THR A 47 -23.71 -1.52 0.54
N PHE A 48 -23.07 -2.28 1.43
CA PHE A 48 -21.81 -2.97 1.14
C PHE A 48 -21.92 -4.51 1.17
N GLY A 49 -23.08 -5.03 1.61
CA GLY A 49 -23.24 -6.46 1.81
C GLY A 49 -22.68 -6.94 3.15
N ASN A 50 -22.25 -8.20 3.20
CA ASN A 50 -21.69 -8.81 4.41
C ASN A 50 -20.24 -8.30 4.69
N LYS A 51 -19.65 -8.72 5.83
CA LYS A 51 -18.29 -8.30 6.21
C LYS A 51 -17.25 -8.64 5.14
N ARG A 52 -17.40 -9.75 4.45
CA ARG A 52 -16.49 -10.19 3.39
C ARG A 52 -16.59 -9.26 2.17
N GLU A 53 -17.78 -8.97 1.70
CA GLU A 53 -18.02 -8.07 0.57
C GLU A 53 -17.57 -6.64 0.88
N LEU A 54 -17.78 -6.16 2.11
CA LEU A 54 -17.26 -4.88 2.58
C LEU A 54 -15.72 -4.86 2.60
N PHE A 55 -15.09 -5.95 3.03
CA PHE A 55 -13.62 -6.08 3.04
C PHE A 55 -13.04 -6.06 1.63
N GLU A 56 -13.64 -6.74 0.68
CA GLU A 56 -13.21 -6.76 -0.72
C GLU A 56 -13.28 -5.36 -1.34
N GLN A 57 -14.37 -4.63 -1.10
CA GLN A 57 -14.50 -3.22 -1.53
C GLN A 57 -13.45 -2.33 -0.85
N ALA A 58 -13.16 -2.56 0.43
CA ALA A 58 -12.12 -1.82 1.14
C ALA A 58 -10.72 -2.11 0.56
N LEU A 59 -10.43 -3.35 0.21
CA LEU A 59 -9.18 -3.77 -0.41
C LEU A 59 -9.00 -3.13 -1.81
N GLU A 60 -10.08 -3.08 -2.60
CA GLU A 60 -10.09 -2.43 -3.90
C GLU A 60 -9.85 -0.92 -3.78
N GLN A 61 -10.56 -0.23 -2.88
CA GLN A 61 -10.34 1.19 -2.61
C GLN A 61 -8.92 1.48 -2.13
N TYR A 62 -8.36 0.62 -1.29
CA TYR A 62 -6.98 0.75 -0.82
C TYR A 62 -5.98 0.64 -1.98
N ALA A 63 -6.17 -0.36 -2.87
CA ALA A 63 -5.36 -0.55 -4.07
C ALA A 63 -5.38 0.66 -4.99
N GLU A 64 -6.58 1.20 -5.24
CA GLU A 64 -6.74 2.42 -6.06
C GLU A 64 -6.07 3.63 -5.41
N GLY A 65 -6.24 3.81 -4.11
CA GLY A 65 -5.66 4.92 -3.36
C GLY A 65 -4.13 4.90 -3.39
N MET A 66 -3.51 3.72 -3.25
CA MET A 66 -2.05 3.57 -3.38
C MET A 66 -1.60 3.83 -4.82
N GLY A 67 -2.30 3.30 -5.82
CA GLY A 67 -1.98 3.53 -7.22
C GLY A 67 -1.95 5.01 -7.57
N LYS A 68 -2.99 5.75 -7.20
CA LYS A 68 -3.15 7.17 -7.51
C LYS A 68 -2.12 8.06 -6.80
N ARG A 69 -1.81 7.78 -5.54
CA ARG A 69 -0.92 8.63 -4.73
C ARG A 69 0.57 8.42 -5.04
N SER A 70 0.98 7.20 -5.24
CA SER A 70 2.41 6.86 -5.27
C SER A 70 2.90 6.45 -6.65
N PHE A 71 2.16 5.63 -7.38
CA PHE A 71 2.68 4.98 -8.58
C PHE A 71 2.38 5.71 -9.89
N LEU A 72 1.36 6.58 -9.96
CA LEU A 72 1.10 7.34 -11.18
C LEU A 72 2.29 8.21 -11.61
N ARG A 73 3.02 8.78 -10.63
CA ARG A 73 4.23 9.58 -10.91
C ARG A 73 5.31 8.80 -11.66
N LEU A 74 5.38 7.49 -11.48
CA LEU A 74 6.35 6.63 -12.17
C LEU A 74 5.97 6.30 -13.60
N LEU A 75 4.71 6.50 -13.96
CA LEU A 75 4.18 6.27 -15.30
C LEU A 75 4.23 7.53 -16.17
N GLU A 76 4.55 8.68 -15.58
CA GLU A 76 4.66 9.94 -16.30
C GLU A 76 5.99 10.04 -17.07
N PRO A 77 6.00 10.70 -18.24
CA PRO A 77 7.23 10.97 -18.96
C PRO A 77 8.22 11.78 -18.08
N GLY A 78 9.45 11.28 -17.95
CA GLY A 78 10.48 11.93 -17.13
C GLY A 78 10.50 11.46 -15.68
N ALA A 79 9.84 10.36 -15.34
CA ALA A 79 10.04 9.70 -14.07
C ALA A 79 11.53 9.45 -13.80
N SER A 80 11.98 9.67 -12.58
CA SER A 80 13.39 9.67 -12.18
C SER A 80 13.60 8.83 -10.94
N LEU A 81 14.86 8.53 -10.63
CA LEU A 81 15.21 7.87 -9.37
C LEU A 81 14.74 8.66 -8.14
N ASP A 82 14.70 9.99 -8.25
CA ASP A 82 14.21 10.86 -7.18
C ASP A 82 12.69 10.71 -6.94
N HIS A 83 11.91 10.47 -7.99
CA HIS A 83 10.48 10.11 -7.82
C HIS A 83 10.32 8.79 -7.06
N ILE A 84 11.16 7.78 -7.35
CA ILE A 84 11.17 6.51 -6.61
C ILE A 84 11.58 6.77 -5.16
N ARG A 85 12.62 7.55 -4.90
CA ARG A 85 13.05 7.96 -3.57
C ARG A 85 11.92 8.62 -2.78
N THR A 86 11.21 9.55 -3.41
CA THR A 86 10.08 10.26 -2.79
C THR A 86 8.99 9.30 -2.33
N ILE A 87 8.64 8.28 -3.13
CA ILE A 87 7.64 7.26 -2.74
C ILE A 87 8.08 6.54 -1.46
N PHE A 88 9.34 6.17 -1.35
CA PHE A 88 9.87 5.50 -0.16
C PHE A 88 9.91 6.42 1.06
N THR A 89 10.39 7.66 0.90
CA THR A 89 10.49 8.62 2.01
C THR A 89 9.12 9.05 2.52
N GLU A 90 8.14 9.25 1.65
CA GLU A 90 6.74 9.46 2.03
C GLU A 90 6.22 8.27 2.85
N ARG A 91 6.51 7.04 2.40
CA ARG A 91 6.08 5.84 3.11
C ARG A 91 6.75 5.67 4.48
N VAL A 92 8.04 5.96 4.59
CA VAL A 92 8.76 5.96 5.88
C VAL A 92 8.18 7.03 6.81
N ALA A 93 7.89 8.23 6.30
CA ALA A 93 7.25 9.29 7.07
C ALA A 93 5.88 8.88 7.62
N ASP A 94 5.04 8.23 6.80
CA ASP A 94 3.73 7.70 7.23
C ASP A 94 3.84 6.67 8.37
N MET A 95 4.92 5.89 8.39
CA MET A 95 5.15 4.86 9.42
C MET A 95 5.76 5.42 10.72
N CYS A 96 6.46 6.55 10.63
CA CYS A 96 7.18 7.15 11.76
C CYS A 96 6.46 8.38 12.36
N GLY A 97 5.29 8.76 11.85
CA GLY A 97 4.51 9.90 12.35
C GLY A 97 3.93 9.68 13.74
N ASP A 98 3.51 10.80 14.39
CA ASP A 98 2.95 10.85 15.76
C ASP A 98 1.54 10.24 15.84
N GLY A 99 1.32 9.04 15.39
CA GLY A 99 0.02 8.36 15.42
C GLY A 99 0.15 6.85 15.59
N GLU A 100 -0.99 6.15 15.63
CA GLU A 100 -0.97 4.69 15.50
C GLU A 100 -0.26 4.32 14.20
N ARG A 101 0.79 3.51 14.32
CA ARG A 101 1.58 3.06 13.16
C ARG A 101 0.67 2.37 12.17
N LYS A 102 0.37 3.08 11.08
CA LYS A 102 -0.57 2.61 10.06
C LYS A 102 -0.10 1.27 9.50
N GLY A 103 -0.93 0.26 9.64
CA GLY A 103 -0.70 -1.04 9.03
C GLY A 103 -0.84 -0.98 7.51
N CYS A 104 -0.61 -2.09 6.86
CA CYS A 104 -0.85 -2.26 5.44
C CYS A 104 -1.91 -3.32 5.23
N LEU A 105 -3.04 -2.94 4.64
CA LEU A 105 -4.14 -3.87 4.38
C LEU A 105 -3.68 -5.07 3.55
N PHE A 106 -2.79 -4.87 2.58
CA PHE A 106 -2.24 -5.95 1.78
C PHE A 106 -1.39 -6.94 2.59
N ILE A 107 -0.58 -6.46 3.56
CA ILE A 107 0.20 -7.35 4.42
C ILE A 107 -0.73 -8.16 5.32
N HIS A 108 -1.74 -7.53 5.93
CA HIS A 108 -2.74 -8.25 6.71
C HIS A 108 -3.45 -9.32 5.86
N THR A 109 -3.93 -8.94 4.67
CA THR A 109 -4.60 -9.87 3.76
C THR A 109 -3.67 -11.04 3.35
N ALA A 110 -2.40 -10.74 3.05
CA ALA A 110 -1.42 -11.74 2.66
C ALA A 110 -1.15 -12.76 3.76
N MET A 111 -1.11 -12.33 5.02
CA MET A 111 -0.79 -13.18 6.16
C MET A 111 -2.01 -13.93 6.71
N GLU A 112 -3.19 -13.29 6.73
CA GLU A 112 -4.37 -13.86 7.36
C GLU A 112 -5.23 -14.69 6.38
N LEU A 113 -5.42 -14.21 5.16
CA LEU A 113 -6.46 -14.73 4.26
C LEU A 113 -5.89 -15.43 3.02
N ALA A 114 -4.87 -14.88 2.38
CA ALA A 114 -4.35 -15.40 1.12
C ALA A 114 -3.87 -16.87 1.19
N PRO A 115 -3.37 -17.40 2.32
CA PRO A 115 -3.01 -18.82 2.40
C PRO A 115 -4.17 -19.77 2.17
N GLN A 116 -5.41 -19.35 2.51
CA GLN A 116 -6.62 -20.18 2.46
C GLN A 116 -7.65 -19.68 1.43
N ASP A 117 -7.37 -18.57 0.75
CA ASP A 117 -8.29 -17.90 -0.16
C ASP A 117 -7.59 -17.57 -1.47
N GLU A 118 -7.87 -18.38 -2.48
CA GLU A 118 -7.23 -18.26 -3.80
C GLU A 118 -7.67 -16.99 -4.54
N GLU A 119 -8.89 -16.52 -4.35
CA GLU A 119 -9.39 -15.30 -4.98
C GLU A 119 -8.65 -14.07 -4.45
N LEU A 120 -8.53 -13.93 -3.12
CA LEU A 120 -7.76 -12.84 -2.50
C LEU A 120 -6.27 -12.93 -2.83
N ARG A 121 -5.71 -14.14 -2.89
CA ARG A 121 -4.34 -14.36 -3.36
C ARG A 121 -4.14 -13.79 -4.77
N GLY A 122 -5.09 -14.07 -5.67
CA GLY A 122 -5.07 -13.53 -7.03
C GLY A 122 -5.17 -12.00 -7.06
N VAL A 123 -5.99 -11.39 -6.20
CA VAL A 123 -6.09 -9.93 -6.07
C VAL A 123 -4.74 -9.33 -5.64
N LEU A 124 -4.12 -9.89 -4.59
CA LEU A 124 -2.82 -9.43 -4.11
C LEU A 124 -1.72 -9.56 -5.17
N GLN A 125 -1.65 -10.71 -5.85
CA GLN A 125 -0.66 -10.92 -6.90
C GLN A 125 -0.81 -9.92 -8.06
N ARG A 126 -2.04 -9.62 -8.48
CA ARG A 126 -2.28 -8.61 -9.52
C ARG A 126 -1.83 -7.22 -9.06
N PHE A 127 -2.07 -6.88 -7.80
CA PHE A 127 -1.60 -5.61 -7.24
C PHE A 127 -0.07 -5.54 -7.19
N MET A 128 0.59 -6.56 -6.65
CA MET A 128 2.06 -6.62 -6.57
C MET A 128 2.70 -6.54 -7.96
N LYS A 129 2.16 -7.27 -8.96
CA LYS A 129 2.63 -7.19 -10.34
C LYS A 129 2.51 -5.78 -10.93
N ARG A 130 1.44 -5.04 -10.58
CA ARG A 130 1.29 -3.63 -11.00
C ARG A 130 2.33 -2.72 -10.33
N MET A 131 2.64 -2.95 -9.06
CA MET A 131 3.72 -2.22 -8.36
C MET A 131 5.08 -2.47 -9.01
N ILE A 132 5.44 -3.74 -9.20
CA ILE A 132 6.68 -4.15 -9.87
C ILE A 132 6.80 -3.44 -11.22
N LYS A 133 5.73 -3.49 -12.02
CA LYS A 133 5.74 -2.86 -13.34
C LYS A 133 5.86 -1.33 -13.28
N ALA A 134 5.22 -0.68 -12.32
CA ALA A 134 5.36 0.76 -12.14
C ALA A 134 6.78 1.17 -11.76
N PHE A 135 7.42 0.44 -10.84
CA PHE A 135 8.83 0.66 -10.51
C PHE A 135 9.73 0.40 -11.72
N ALA A 136 9.53 -0.70 -12.46
CA ALA A 136 10.32 -1.00 -13.65
C ALA A 136 10.23 0.12 -14.71
N ILE A 137 9.03 0.69 -14.95
CA ILE A 137 8.85 1.83 -15.86
C ILE A 137 9.61 3.06 -15.36
N GLY A 138 9.51 3.39 -14.06
CA GLY A 138 10.25 4.51 -13.48
C GLY A 138 11.76 4.32 -13.56
N LEU A 139 12.24 3.10 -13.33
CA LEU A 139 13.66 2.74 -13.46
C LEU A 139 14.15 2.79 -14.90
N ASP A 140 13.35 2.34 -15.87
CA ASP A 140 13.69 2.43 -17.29
C ASP A 140 13.86 3.89 -17.73
N SER A 141 12.95 4.77 -17.28
CA SER A 141 13.08 6.21 -17.49
C SER A 141 14.34 6.80 -16.83
N ALA A 142 14.65 6.42 -15.58
CA ALA A 142 15.86 6.84 -14.86
C ALA A 142 17.13 6.33 -15.55
N LYS A 143 17.12 5.12 -16.09
CA LYS A 143 18.21 4.50 -16.86
C LYS A 143 18.48 5.31 -18.14
N GLY A 144 17.43 5.62 -18.91
CA GLY A 144 17.56 6.47 -20.10
C GLY A 144 18.10 7.88 -19.84
N ARG A 145 18.04 8.35 -18.58
CA ARG A 145 18.59 9.62 -18.10
C ARG A 145 20.01 9.49 -17.52
N GLY A 146 20.55 8.28 -17.43
CA GLY A 146 21.87 7.99 -16.87
C GLY A 146 21.93 8.10 -15.33
N GLU A 147 20.78 8.07 -14.65
CA GLU A 147 20.67 8.16 -13.18
C GLU A 147 21.00 6.83 -12.48
N ILE A 148 20.84 5.71 -13.19
CA ILE A 148 21.21 4.37 -12.73
C ILE A 148 22.15 3.69 -13.75
N SER A 149 22.78 2.56 -13.33
CA SER A 149 23.70 1.83 -14.21
C SER A 149 22.96 1.20 -15.40
N GLU A 150 23.63 1.20 -16.57
CA GLU A 150 23.14 0.53 -17.78
C GLU A 150 22.97 -0.98 -17.59
N ASP A 151 23.72 -1.59 -16.66
CA ASP A 151 23.69 -3.02 -16.37
C ASP A 151 22.50 -3.44 -15.49
N VAL A 152 21.74 -2.47 -14.94
CA VAL A 152 20.59 -2.77 -14.10
C VAL A 152 19.48 -3.42 -14.91
N ASP A 153 19.07 -4.63 -14.51
CA ASP A 153 17.83 -5.25 -14.98
C ASP A 153 16.66 -4.58 -14.25
N VAL A 154 15.91 -3.75 -14.98
CA VAL A 154 14.83 -2.93 -14.39
C VAL A 154 13.65 -3.76 -13.88
N ASP A 155 13.38 -4.93 -14.44
CA ASP A 155 12.31 -5.82 -13.97
C ASP A 155 12.70 -6.44 -12.60
N SER A 156 13.90 -7.02 -12.50
CA SER A 156 14.43 -7.54 -11.21
C SER A 156 14.57 -6.44 -10.16
N ALA A 157 15.01 -5.24 -10.56
CA ALA A 157 15.09 -4.10 -9.66
C ALA A 157 13.68 -3.65 -9.19
N GLY A 158 12.67 -3.70 -10.05
CA GLY A 158 11.27 -3.46 -9.70
C GLY A 158 10.73 -4.45 -8.65
N GLU A 159 11.11 -5.72 -8.78
CA GLU A 159 10.82 -6.77 -7.78
C GLU A 159 11.51 -6.48 -6.45
N LEU A 160 12.79 -6.10 -6.48
CA LEU A 160 13.54 -5.70 -5.29
C LEU A 160 12.89 -4.51 -4.58
N LEU A 161 12.57 -3.44 -5.31
CA LEU A 161 11.93 -2.25 -4.74
C LEU A 161 10.55 -2.58 -4.13
N THR A 162 9.77 -3.43 -4.79
CA THR A 162 8.49 -3.89 -4.26
C THR A 162 8.67 -4.67 -2.95
N SER A 163 9.62 -5.60 -2.90
CA SER A 163 9.95 -6.38 -1.70
C SER A 163 10.46 -5.49 -0.58
N THR A 164 11.33 -4.52 -0.88
CA THR A 164 11.83 -3.53 0.08
C THR A 164 10.69 -2.71 0.67
N MET A 165 9.74 -2.26 -0.16
CA MET A 165 8.57 -1.50 0.30
C MET A 165 7.77 -2.28 1.36
N PHE A 166 7.48 -3.57 1.15
CA PHE A 166 6.78 -4.40 2.12
C PHE A 166 7.63 -4.68 3.36
N GLY A 167 8.94 -4.91 3.19
CA GLY A 167 9.88 -5.08 4.30
C GLY A 167 9.92 -3.85 5.22
N LEU A 168 9.97 -2.65 4.65
CA LEU A 168 9.93 -1.40 5.42
C LEU A 168 8.65 -1.27 6.24
N VAL A 169 7.49 -1.65 5.67
CA VAL A 169 6.22 -1.60 6.41
C VAL A 169 6.25 -2.53 7.63
N VAL A 170 6.79 -3.74 7.48
CA VAL A 170 6.94 -4.68 8.61
C VAL A 170 7.88 -4.11 9.66
N LEU A 171 9.05 -3.63 9.27
CA LEU A 171 10.05 -3.05 10.19
C LEU A 171 9.50 -1.80 10.91
N GLY A 172 8.87 -0.89 10.18
CA GLY A 172 8.24 0.29 10.77
C GLY A 172 7.18 -0.06 11.81
N ARG A 173 6.36 -1.09 11.54
CA ARG A 173 5.33 -1.55 12.47
C ARG A 173 5.91 -2.19 13.73
N THR A 174 7.07 -2.84 13.63
CA THR A 174 7.78 -3.42 14.79
C THR A 174 8.60 -2.42 15.58
N GLY A 175 8.64 -1.17 15.16
CA GLY A 175 9.24 -0.09 15.95
C GLY A 175 10.68 0.26 15.61
N PHE A 176 11.18 -0.18 14.49
CA PHE A 176 12.50 0.24 14.04
C PHE A 176 12.58 1.78 13.91
N PRO A 177 13.73 2.38 14.28
CA PRO A 177 13.94 3.81 14.15
C PRO A 177 13.87 4.28 12.69
N ARG A 178 13.42 5.50 12.48
CA ARG A 178 13.38 6.13 11.16
C ARG A 178 14.72 6.07 10.43
N GLU A 179 15.82 6.32 11.16
CA GLU A 179 17.19 6.27 10.61
C GLU A 179 17.51 4.91 9.96
N THR A 180 17.07 3.81 10.60
CA THR A 180 17.24 2.45 10.02
C THR A 180 16.44 2.28 8.74
N LEU A 181 15.19 2.77 8.71
CA LEU A 181 14.33 2.66 7.54
C LEU A 181 14.87 3.51 6.38
N ASP A 182 15.29 4.74 6.66
CA ASP A 182 15.92 5.63 5.68
C ASP A 182 17.24 5.01 5.17
N GLY A 183 18.05 4.39 6.03
CA GLY A 183 19.26 3.68 5.64
C GLY A 183 19.02 2.51 4.68
N ILE A 184 17.93 1.76 4.87
CA ILE A 184 17.53 0.69 3.94
C ILE A 184 17.16 1.27 2.58
N VAL A 185 16.41 2.37 2.55
CA VAL A 185 16.04 3.06 1.30
C VAL A 185 17.29 3.51 0.55
N GLU A 186 18.21 4.21 1.23
CA GLU A 186 19.44 4.71 0.61
C GLU A 186 20.34 3.58 0.10
N SER A 187 20.50 2.50 0.87
CA SER A 187 21.28 1.34 0.45
C SER A 187 20.64 0.65 -0.77
N THR A 188 19.31 0.51 -0.78
CA THR A 188 18.61 -0.09 -1.91
C THR A 188 18.74 0.74 -3.18
N LEU A 189 18.50 2.04 -3.09
CA LEU A 189 18.62 2.93 -4.26
C LEU A 189 20.08 3.12 -4.70
N GLY A 190 21.01 3.17 -3.74
CA GLY A 190 22.45 3.28 -4.02
C GLY A 190 22.97 2.08 -4.80
N SER A 191 22.44 0.87 -4.56
CA SER A 191 22.83 -0.33 -5.31
C SER A 191 22.46 -0.30 -6.80
N LEU A 192 21.53 0.59 -7.19
CA LEU A 192 21.11 0.78 -8.58
C LEU A 192 21.95 1.85 -9.32
N GLN A 193 22.66 2.70 -8.59
CA GLN A 193 23.47 3.76 -9.15
C GLN A 193 24.81 3.21 -9.66
N ARG A 194 25.43 3.91 -10.62
CA ARG A 194 26.80 3.59 -11.03
C ARG A 194 27.74 3.83 -9.85
N GLU A 195 28.60 2.85 -9.57
CA GLU A 195 29.77 3.12 -8.76
C GLU A 195 30.57 4.24 -9.43
N GLY A 196 30.66 5.38 -8.75
CA GLY A 196 31.48 6.50 -9.24
C GLY A 196 32.94 6.03 -9.41
N LYS A 197 33.43 6.08 -10.64
CA LYS A 197 34.86 5.92 -10.91
C LYS A 197 35.64 7.10 -10.34
#